data_d29d053957bb9537f67cf8e05756c8b6
#
_entry.id   d29d053957bb9537f67cf8e05756c8b6
#
_cell.length_a   1.000
_cell.length_b   1.000
_cell.length_c   1.000
_cell.angle_alpha   90.00
_cell.angle_beta   90.00
_cell.angle_gamma   90.00
#
_symmetry.space_group_name_H-M   'P 1'
#
loop_
_entity.id
_entity.type
_entity.pdbx_description
1 polymer ?
#
loop_
_entity_poly.entity_id
_entity_poly.type
_entity_poly.pdbx_seq_one_letter_code
_entity_poly.pdbx_strand_id
1 'polypeptide(L)'
;MKTRFQGPEASPGFLMWRAALAWQRDIAAALEPVGLTHSQFVLLACTQWLEEHGDGASQVMVATQAGMDVKTASQVLRRLEGAGLVSRQPDPKDARARIVTMTPAGRDVGARATRLVEDADEAYFAAVPHLREALLREAGVVARGSATQPNEETAASTDRAESPKTSSDTAGPTTAAAPPGSRSGQ
;
A
#
# COMPACT_ATOMS: atom_id res chain seq x y z
N MET A 1 -19.08 12.42 25.97
CA MET A 1 -17.81 11.64 25.82
C MET A 1 -16.85 12.10 26.91
N LYS A 2 -16.39 11.19 27.78
CA LYS A 2 -15.40 11.55 28.83
C LYS A 2 -14.00 11.41 28.23
N THR A 3 -13.18 12.45 28.29
CA THR A 3 -11.78 12.47 27.88
C THR A 3 -10.89 12.89 29.04
N ARG A 4 -9.66 12.42 29.08
CA ARG A 4 -8.63 12.84 30.05
C ARG A 4 -7.94 14.15 29.68
N PHE A 5 -8.21 14.67 28.48
CA PHE A 5 -7.72 15.97 28.03
C PHE A 5 -8.75 17.06 28.32
N GLN A 6 -8.31 18.28 28.62
CA GLN A 6 -9.19 19.41 28.91
C GLN A 6 -10.00 19.89 27.69
N GLY A 7 -9.59 19.50 26.48
CA GLY A 7 -10.25 19.85 25.22
C GLY A 7 -9.49 19.31 24.03
N PRO A 8 -9.99 19.54 22.81
CA PRO A 8 -9.29 19.13 21.58
C PRO A 8 -7.90 19.75 21.49
N GLU A 9 -7.73 20.98 21.97
CA GLU A 9 -6.46 21.74 21.93
C GLU A 9 -5.40 21.14 22.87
N ALA A 10 -5.80 20.30 23.82
CA ALA A 10 -4.90 19.60 24.72
C ALA A 10 -4.61 18.15 24.28
N SER A 11 -5.22 17.68 23.19
CA SER A 11 -5.02 16.33 22.65
C SER A 11 -3.91 16.29 21.59
N PRO A 12 -2.74 15.65 21.88
CA PRO A 12 -1.63 15.61 20.93
C PRO A 12 -2.00 14.98 19.59
N GLY A 13 -2.80 13.90 19.60
CA GLY A 13 -3.25 13.23 18.38
C GLY A 13 -4.17 14.10 17.53
N PHE A 14 -5.07 14.88 18.17
CA PHE A 14 -5.92 15.81 17.45
C PHE A 14 -5.13 16.97 16.85
N LEU A 15 -4.15 17.50 17.58
CA LEU A 15 -3.26 18.56 17.09
C LEU A 15 -2.42 18.07 15.90
N MET A 16 -1.85 16.86 15.98
CA MET A 16 -1.12 16.24 14.89
C MET A 16 -2.02 16.06 13.65
N TRP A 17 -3.23 15.55 13.83
CA TRP A 17 -4.19 15.42 12.73
C TRP A 17 -4.49 16.77 12.05
N ARG A 18 -4.73 17.83 12.83
CA ARG A 18 -4.95 19.19 12.30
C ARG A 18 -3.72 19.74 11.57
N ALA A 19 -2.54 19.55 12.13
CA ALA A 19 -1.28 19.97 11.50
C ALA A 19 -1.08 19.24 10.17
N ALA A 20 -1.27 17.92 10.14
CA ALA A 20 -1.17 17.14 8.91
C ALA A 20 -2.18 17.60 7.84
N LEU A 21 -3.43 17.90 8.22
CA LEU A 21 -4.42 18.44 7.28
C LEU A 21 -4.06 19.83 6.74
N ALA A 22 -3.45 20.68 7.56
CA ALA A 22 -2.98 22.00 7.12
C ALA A 22 -1.85 21.84 6.11
N TRP A 23 -0.82 21.08 6.47
CA TRP A 23 0.30 20.75 5.59
C TRP A 23 -0.14 20.10 4.27
N GLN A 24 -1.03 19.11 4.32
CA GLN A 24 -1.56 18.46 3.10
C GLN A 24 -2.27 19.42 2.15
N ARG A 25 -2.96 20.45 2.66
CA ARG A 25 -3.59 21.49 1.83
C ARG A 25 -2.54 22.34 1.11
N ASP A 26 -1.47 22.71 1.81
CA ASP A 26 -0.39 23.51 1.24
C ASP A 26 0.33 22.71 0.14
N ILE A 27 0.62 21.42 0.38
CA ILE A 27 1.18 20.51 -0.63
C ILE A 27 0.25 20.33 -1.82
N ALA A 28 -1.06 20.17 -1.59
CA ALA A 28 -2.02 20.02 -2.68
C ALA A 28 -2.07 21.29 -3.56
N ALA A 29 -2.04 22.48 -2.95
CA ALA A 29 -1.97 23.75 -3.68
C ALA A 29 -0.66 23.89 -4.47
N ALA A 30 0.48 23.52 -3.88
CA ALA A 30 1.78 23.53 -4.54
C ALA A 30 1.83 22.60 -5.77
N LEU A 31 1.14 21.47 -5.74
CA LEU A 31 1.11 20.49 -6.83
C LEU A 31 0.11 20.80 -7.94
N GLU A 32 -0.83 21.73 -7.73
CA GLU A 32 -1.85 22.12 -8.73
C GLU A 32 -1.25 22.49 -10.10
N PRO A 33 -0.16 23.30 -10.19
CA PRO A 33 0.44 23.69 -11.45
C PRO A 33 0.99 22.53 -12.31
N VAL A 34 1.26 21.39 -11.68
CA VAL A 34 1.77 20.17 -12.36
C VAL A 34 0.70 19.09 -12.50
N GLY A 35 -0.53 19.35 -12.03
CA GLY A 35 -1.68 18.45 -12.17
C GLY A 35 -1.58 17.16 -11.38
N LEU A 36 -0.79 17.12 -10.29
CA LEU A 36 -0.64 15.94 -9.44
C LEU A 36 -1.41 16.08 -8.14
N THR A 37 -2.00 15.00 -7.68
CA THR A 37 -2.41 14.88 -6.28
C THR A 37 -1.20 14.54 -5.42
N HIS A 38 -1.28 14.82 -4.10
CA HIS A 38 -0.20 14.47 -3.17
C HIS A 38 0.15 12.96 -3.22
N SER A 39 -0.84 12.07 -3.25
CA SER A 39 -0.59 10.62 -3.38
C SER A 39 0.11 10.23 -4.68
N GLN A 40 -0.20 10.91 -5.79
CA GLN A 40 0.48 10.68 -7.07
C GLN A 40 1.94 11.14 -7.00
N PHE A 41 2.19 12.32 -6.43
CA PHE A 41 3.54 12.81 -6.22
C PHE A 41 4.37 11.86 -5.36
N VAL A 42 3.85 11.42 -4.21
CA VAL A 42 4.56 10.49 -3.31
C VAL A 42 4.96 9.20 -4.02
N LEU A 43 4.04 8.58 -4.76
CA LEU A 43 4.37 7.34 -5.50
C LEU A 43 5.35 7.58 -6.66
N LEU A 44 5.25 8.72 -7.33
CA LEU A 44 6.19 9.10 -8.39
C LEU A 44 7.61 9.30 -7.81
N ALA A 45 7.73 10.04 -6.71
CA ALA A 45 9.00 10.26 -6.01
C ALA A 45 9.59 8.95 -5.45
N CYS A 46 8.78 8.10 -4.84
CA CYS A 46 9.23 6.78 -4.37
C CYS A 46 9.70 5.88 -5.52
N THR A 47 9.02 5.92 -6.67
CA THR A 47 9.43 5.16 -7.86
C THR A 47 10.79 5.64 -8.35
N GLN A 48 10.98 6.95 -8.48
CA GLN A 48 12.25 7.52 -8.89
C GLN A 48 13.38 7.14 -7.92
N TRP A 49 13.14 7.32 -6.62
CA TRP A 49 14.14 6.99 -5.60
C TRP A 49 14.57 5.52 -5.65
N LEU A 50 13.62 4.59 -5.81
CA LEU A 50 13.91 3.16 -5.91
C LEU A 50 14.65 2.80 -7.20
N GLU A 51 14.38 3.46 -8.33
CA GLU A 51 15.16 3.27 -9.57
C GLU A 51 16.61 3.74 -9.43
N GLU A 52 16.84 4.84 -8.69
CA GLU A 52 18.16 5.43 -8.50
C GLU A 52 19.02 4.68 -7.47
N HIS A 53 18.39 3.99 -6.50
CA HIS A 53 19.07 3.39 -5.34
C HIS A 53 18.90 1.87 -5.22
N GLY A 54 18.26 1.20 -6.18
CA GLY A 54 17.95 -0.22 -6.12
C GLY A 54 17.94 -0.92 -7.49
N ASP A 55 17.65 -2.22 -7.47
CA ASP A 55 17.57 -3.08 -8.66
C ASP A 55 16.22 -2.98 -9.41
N GLY A 56 15.51 -1.87 -9.23
CA GLY A 56 14.20 -1.62 -9.81
C GLY A 56 13.11 -1.40 -8.76
N ALA A 57 11.98 -0.88 -9.21
CA ALA A 57 10.85 -0.53 -8.36
C ALA A 57 9.67 -1.46 -8.59
N SER A 58 9.53 -2.54 -7.82
CA SER A 58 8.28 -3.30 -7.84
C SER A 58 7.16 -2.49 -7.22
N GLN A 59 5.91 -2.73 -7.66
CA GLN A 59 4.74 -2.04 -7.12
C GLN A 59 4.61 -2.17 -5.60
N VAL A 60 4.99 -3.33 -5.04
CA VAL A 60 4.99 -3.58 -3.59
C VAL A 60 6.06 -2.73 -2.90
N MET A 61 7.28 -2.66 -3.46
CA MET A 61 8.34 -1.80 -2.91
C MET A 61 7.94 -0.34 -2.91
N VAL A 62 7.35 0.16 -4.00
CA VAL A 62 6.85 1.54 -4.09
C VAL A 62 5.78 1.81 -3.04
N ALA A 63 4.83 0.89 -2.85
CA ALA A 63 3.79 1.01 -1.83
C ALA A 63 4.38 1.04 -0.41
N THR A 64 5.32 0.13 -0.12
CA THR A 64 6.01 0.04 1.18
C THR A 64 6.80 1.31 1.47
N GLN A 65 7.59 1.78 0.49
CA GLN A 65 8.36 3.02 0.61
C GLN A 65 7.47 4.24 0.86
N ALA A 66 6.30 4.29 0.22
CA ALA A 66 5.32 5.35 0.40
C ALA A 66 4.50 5.23 1.70
N GLY A 67 4.63 4.14 2.45
CA GLY A 67 3.77 3.85 3.60
C GLY A 67 2.30 3.67 3.23
N MET A 68 2.00 3.22 2.01
CA MET A 68 0.65 3.06 1.49
C MET A 68 0.25 1.58 1.42
N ASP A 69 -1.03 1.31 1.62
CA ASP A 69 -1.64 0.03 1.29
C ASP A 69 -1.44 -0.31 -0.20
N VAL A 70 -1.07 -1.57 -0.49
CA VAL A 70 -0.73 -2.03 -1.85
C VAL A 70 -1.89 -1.84 -2.84
N LYS A 71 -3.13 -2.05 -2.40
CA LYS A 71 -4.32 -1.89 -3.24
C LYS A 71 -4.54 -0.42 -3.60
N THR A 72 -4.37 0.47 -2.62
CA THR A 72 -4.45 1.92 -2.81
C THR A 72 -3.34 2.41 -3.74
N ALA A 73 -2.09 2.01 -3.48
CA ALA A 73 -0.94 2.34 -4.33
C ALA A 73 -1.16 1.87 -5.78
N SER A 74 -1.68 0.63 -5.96
CA SER A 74 -2.00 0.09 -7.29
C SER A 74 -3.01 0.95 -8.07
N GLN A 75 -4.01 1.50 -7.39
CA GLN A 75 -4.99 2.38 -8.03
C GLN A 75 -4.37 3.72 -8.46
N VAL A 76 -3.52 4.30 -7.62
CA VAL A 76 -2.83 5.56 -7.93
C VAL A 76 -1.81 5.35 -9.04
N LEU A 77 -1.03 4.27 -9.02
CA LEU A 77 -0.08 3.91 -10.08
C LEU A 77 -0.76 3.69 -11.43
N ARG A 78 -1.98 3.11 -11.47
CA ARG A 78 -2.77 3.02 -12.71
C ARG A 78 -3.13 4.40 -13.27
N ARG A 79 -3.44 5.36 -12.41
CA ARG A 79 -3.73 6.74 -12.85
C ARG A 79 -2.47 7.43 -13.39
N LEU A 80 -1.31 7.22 -12.75
CA LEU A 80 -0.03 7.72 -13.24
C LEU A 80 0.35 7.09 -14.58
N GLU A 81 0.10 5.78 -14.76
CA GLU A 81 0.29 5.08 -16.04
C GLU A 81 -0.65 5.63 -17.11
N GLY A 82 -1.93 5.82 -16.80
CA GLY A 82 -2.91 6.43 -17.71
C GLY A 82 -2.56 7.87 -18.10
N ALA A 83 -1.85 8.60 -17.23
CA ALA A 83 -1.31 9.93 -17.52
C ALA A 83 0.05 9.87 -18.25
N GLY A 84 0.60 8.69 -18.53
CA GLY A 84 1.87 8.51 -19.22
C GLY A 84 3.10 8.89 -18.39
N LEU A 85 2.98 8.98 -17.06
CA LEU A 85 4.07 9.37 -16.16
C LEU A 85 4.90 8.18 -15.68
N VAL A 86 4.32 6.99 -15.64
CA VAL A 86 5.01 5.73 -15.35
C VAL A 86 4.58 4.67 -16.37
N SER A 87 5.39 3.63 -16.54
CA SER A 87 5.01 2.38 -17.19
C SER A 87 4.99 1.25 -16.17
N ARG A 88 4.13 0.24 -16.38
CA ARG A 88 4.03 -0.92 -15.50
C ARG A 88 4.06 -2.19 -16.32
N GLN A 89 5.07 -3.02 -16.10
CA GLN A 89 5.28 -4.27 -16.84
C GLN A 89 5.30 -5.46 -15.88
N PRO A 90 4.97 -6.68 -16.35
CA PRO A 90 5.17 -7.87 -15.57
C PRO A 90 6.65 -7.99 -15.15
N ASP A 91 6.91 -8.43 -13.92
CA ASP A 91 8.26 -8.72 -13.49
C ASP A 91 8.73 -10.01 -14.19
N PRO A 92 9.89 -10.00 -14.88
CA PRO A 92 10.44 -11.21 -15.50
C PRO A 92 10.75 -12.33 -14.50
N LYS A 93 10.95 -11.98 -13.22
CA LYS A 93 11.29 -12.94 -12.14
C LYS A 93 10.05 -13.45 -11.40
N ASP A 94 8.95 -12.70 -11.42
CA ASP A 94 7.68 -13.06 -10.77
C ASP A 94 6.49 -12.53 -11.59
N ALA A 95 5.82 -13.42 -12.31
CA ALA A 95 4.65 -13.06 -13.14
C ALA A 95 3.47 -12.43 -12.37
N ARG A 96 3.44 -12.54 -11.04
CA ARG A 96 2.44 -11.90 -10.17
C ARG A 96 2.81 -10.47 -9.80
N ALA A 97 4.09 -10.12 -9.90
CA ALA A 97 4.60 -8.80 -9.58
C ALA A 97 4.55 -7.87 -10.81
N ARG A 98 4.56 -6.58 -10.56
CA ARG A 98 4.65 -5.52 -11.56
C ARG A 98 5.85 -4.64 -11.24
N ILE A 99 6.70 -4.43 -12.22
CA ILE A 99 7.75 -3.42 -12.17
C ILE A 99 7.16 -2.09 -12.64
N VAL A 100 7.44 -1.05 -11.90
CA VAL A 100 7.05 0.34 -12.20
C VAL A 100 8.30 1.08 -12.64
N THR A 101 8.21 1.80 -13.74
CA THR A 101 9.34 2.56 -14.31
C THR A 101 8.87 3.97 -14.66
N MET A 102 9.68 4.96 -14.34
CA MET A 102 9.44 6.36 -14.73
C MET A 102 9.56 6.52 -16.25
N THR A 103 8.58 7.20 -16.86
CA THR A 103 8.74 7.66 -18.25
C THR A 103 9.58 8.95 -18.29
N PRO A 104 10.11 9.38 -19.46
CA PRO A 104 10.72 10.70 -19.58
C PRO A 104 9.80 11.83 -19.12
N ALA A 105 8.52 11.80 -19.51
CA ALA A 105 7.52 12.78 -19.05
C ALA A 105 7.33 12.74 -17.53
N GLY A 106 7.32 11.53 -16.94
CA GLY A 106 7.25 11.36 -15.48
C GLY A 106 8.44 11.97 -14.77
N ARG A 107 9.66 11.82 -15.29
CA ARG A 107 10.86 12.44 -14.72
C ARG A 107 10.80 13.97 -14.77
N ASP A 108 10.36 14.54 -15.89
CA ASP A 108 10.22 15.99 -16.04
C ASP A 108 9.17 16.57 -15.08
N VAL A 109 8.00 15.93 -15.00
CA VAL A 109 6.93 16.33 -14.06
C VAL A 109 7.38 16.10 -12.62
N GLY A 110 8.01 14.97 -12.31
CA GLY A 110 8.54 14.64 -10.99
C GLY A 110 9.54 15.67 -10.50
N ALA A 111 10.52 16.05 -11.32
CA ALA A 111 11.53 17.05 -10.96
C ALA A 111 10.93 18.44 -10.68
N ARG A 112 9.87 18.81 -11.41
CA ARG A 112 9.14 20.08 -11.14
C ARG A 112 8.32 19.97 -9.87
N ALA A 113 7.62 18.85 -9.67
CA ALA A 113 6.81 18.61 -8.49
C ALA A 113 7.67 18.59 -7.21
N THR A 114 8.85 17.98 -7.26
CA THR A 114 9.77 17.92 -6.12
C THR A 114 10.14 19.33 -5.65
N ARG A 115 10.53 20.23 -6.56
CA ARG A 115 10.86 21.63 -6.19
C ARG A 115 9.68 22.34 -5.54
N LEU A 116 8.48 22.20 -6.10
CA LEU A 116 7.27 22.84 -5.57
C LEU A 116 6.92 22.32 -4.17
N VAL A 117 7.10 21.03 -3.93
CA VAL A 117 6.85 20.41 -2.62
C VAL A 117 7.93 20.83 -1.61
N GLU A 118 9.21 20.85 -2.00
CA GLU A 118 10.31 21.29 -1.14
C GLU A 118 10.14 22.76 -0.71
N ASP A 119 9.75 23.65 -1.64
CA ASP A 119 9.45 25.05 -1.34
C ASP A 119 8.27 25.18 -0.35
N ALA A 120 7.20 24.39 -0.55
CA ALA A 120 6.05 24.38 0.35
C ALA A 120 6.39 23.80 1.74
N ASP A 121 7.21 22.74 1.78
CA ASP A 121 7.72 22.16 3.02
C ASP A 121 8.59 23.17 3.79
N GLU A 122 9.52 23.84 3.11
CA GLU A 122 10.35 24.85 3.73
C GLU A 122 9.52 25.97 4.35
N ALA A 123 8.54 26.48 3.60
CA ALA A 123 7.64 27.54 4.09
C ALA A 123 6.81 27.07 5.29
N TYR A 124 6.24 25.86 5.25
CA TYR A 124 5.46 25.32 6.35
C TYR A 124 6.30 25.10 7.61
N PHE A 125 7.45 24.44 7.48
CA PHE A 125 8.30 24.09 8.61
C PHE A 125 9.12 25.27 9.14
N ALA A 126 9.32 26.34 8.37
CA ALA A 126 9.86 27.59 8.88
C ALA A 126 8.96 28.19 9.98
N ALA A 127 7.64 28.03 9.85
CA ALA A 127 6.69 28.50 10.87
C ALA A 127 6.64 27.60 12.13
N VAL A 128 7.14 26.35 12.06
CA VAL A 128 7.09 25.37 13.15
C VAL A 128 8.41 24.57 13.28
N PRO A 129 9.55 25.25 13.52
CA PRO A 129 10.88 24.64 13.46
C PRO A 129 11.05 23.46 14.45
N HIS A 130 10.46 23.55 15.64
CA HIS A 130 10.53 22.47 16.63
C HIS A 130 9.78 21.21 16.19
N LEU A 131 8.72 21.34 15.37
CA LEU A 131 8.03 20.19 14.80
C LEU A 131 8.91 19.46 13.78
N ARG A 132 9.62 20.21 12.91
CA ARG A 132 10.59 19.64 11.96
C ARG A 132 11.67 18.82 12.68
N GLU A 133 12.29 19.41 13.72
CA GLU A 133 13.33 18.74 14.50
C GLU A 133 12.79 17.48 15.21
N ALA A 134 11.56 17.53 15.76
CA ALA A 134 10.93 16.39 16.39
C ALA A 134 10.69 15.26 15.37
N LEU A 135 10.14 15.56 14.21
CA LEU A 135 9.90 14.59 13.14
C LEU A 135 11.19 13.91 12.68
N LEU A 136 12.27 14.67 12.49
CA LEU A 136 13.56 14.12 12.08
C LEU A 136 14.15 13.17 13.14
N ARG A 137 14.00 13.49 14.43
CA ARG A 137 14.44 12.61 15.52
C ARG A 137 13.62 11.33 15.60
N GLU A 138 12.31 11.42 15.41
CA GLU A 138 11.39 10.29 15.57
C GLU A 138 11.26 9.44 14.29
N ALA A 139 11.68 9.95 13.12
CA ALA A 139 11.59 9.22 11.85
C ALA A 139 12.24 7.82 11.92
N GLY A 140 13.38 7.69 12.61
CA GLY A 140 14.03 6.39 12.83
C GLY A 140 13.27 5.46 13.79
N VAL A 141 12.41 5.97 14.65
CA VAL A 141 11.56 5.18 15.56
C VAL A 141 10.34 4.66 14.80
N VAL A 142 9.70 5.51 14.03
CA VAL A 142 8.52 5.15 13.21
C VAL A 142 8.89 4.08 12.16
N ALA A 143 10.02 4.24 11.47
CA ALA A 143 10.49 3.25 10.50
C ALA A 143 10.76 1.87 11.14
N ARG A 144 11.31 1.84 12.36
CA ARG A 144 11.53 0.59 13.11
C ARG A 144 10.22 -0.04 13.60
N GLY A 145 9.24 0.75 14.02
CA GLY A 145 7.93 0.27 14.46
C GLY A 145 7.11 -0.40 13.35
N SER A 146 7.25 0.09 12.12
CA SER A 146 6.58 -0.51 10.96
C SER A 146 7.18 -1.84 10.51
N ALA A 147 8.46 -2.10 10.82
CA ALA A 147 9.14 -3.34 10.47
C ALA A 147 8.85 -4.51 11.43
N THR A 148 8.14 -4.27 12.54
CA THR A 148 7.93 -5.27 13.63
C THR A 148 6.53 -5.89 13.61
N GLN A 149 5.70 -5.68 12.59
CA GLN A 149 4.48 -6.47 12.41
C GLN A 149 4.76 -7.65 11.45
N PRO A 150 5.05 -8.86 11.97
CA PRO A 150 4.99 -10.06 11.15
C PRO A 150 3.53 -10.28 10.76
N ASN A 151 3.33 -10.59 9.49
CA ASN A 151 2.05 -10.95 8.92
C ASN A 151 1.57 -12.28 9.55
N GLU A 152 0.75 -12.23 10.61
CA GLU A 152 0.23 -13.41 11.33
C GLU A 152 -0.81 -14.21 10.50
N GLU A 153 -1.07 -13.83 9.26
CA GLU A 153 -2.14 -14.44 8.45
C GLU A 153 -1.71 -15.66 7.64
N THR A 154 -0.43 -16.09 7.70
CA THR A 154 0.05 -17.25 6.93
C THR A 154 0.25 -18.52 7.75
N ALA A 155 0.06 -18.49 9.08
CA ALA A 155 0.32 -19.66 9.95
C ALA A 155 -0.92 -20.52 10.24
N ALA A 156 -2.12 -20.16 9.81
CA ALA A 156 -3.36 -20.86 10.18
C ALA A 156 -3.88 -21.86 9.13
N SER A 157 -3.13 -22.15 8.07
CA SER A 157 -3.62 -23.04 6.99
C SER A 157 -2.85 -24.36 6.78
N THR A 158 -1.99 -24.80 7.72
CA THR A 158 -1.21 -26.02 7.51
C THR A 158 -1.48 -27.15 8.52
N ASP A 159 -2.51 -27.03 9.35
CA ASP A 159 -2.83 -28.09 10.32
C ASP A 159 -4.26 -28.67 10.10
N ARG A 160 -4.49 -29.23 8.90
CA ARG A 160 -5.67 -30.07 8.68
C ARG A 160 -5.50 -31.10 7.56
N ALA A 161 -4.52 -31.98 7.71
CA ALA A 161 -4.51 -33.26 6.99
C ALA A 161 -3.48 -34.21 7.61
N GLU A 162 -3.89 -34.97 8.61
CA GLU A 162 -3.43 -36.35 8.81
C GLU A 162 -4.15 -36.94 10.06
N SER A 163 -5.16 -37.73 9.78
CA SER A 163 -5.64 -38.75 10.74
C SER A 163 -5.62 -40.10 10.04
N PRO A 164 -5.01 -41.12 10.64
CA PRO A 164 -4.79 -42.42 9.99
C PRO A 164 -6.06 -43.26 9.96
N LYS A 165 -6.29 -43.92 8.82
CA LYS A 165 -7.29 -44.96 8.65
C LYS A 165 -6.83 -46.23 9.37
N THR A 166 -7.57 -46.66 10.38
CA THR A 166 -7.52 -48.04 10.89
C THR A 166 -8.57 -48.88 10.17
N SER A 167 -8.05 -49.94 9.58
CA SER A 167 -8.80 -51.05 8.98
C SER A 167 -9.53 -51.84 10.07
N SER A 168 -10.79 -52.27 9.80
CA SER A 168 -11.30 -53.57 10.27
C SER A 168 -12.38 -54.05 9.33
N ASP A 169 -12.09 -55.15 8.80
CA ASP A 169 -12.76 -56.17 8.00
C ASP A 169 -14.04 -56.69 8.65
N THR A 170 -15.11 -56.94 7.91
CA THR A 170 -15.95 -58.15 8.05
C THR A 170 -17.13 -58.14 7.07
N ALA A 171 -17.07 -59.15 6.17
CA ALA A 171 -18.05 -59.96 5.48
C ALA A 171 -19.51 -59.50 5.25
N GLY A 172 -19.92 -59.70 4.01
CA GLY A 172 -21.18 -59.68 3.28
C GLY A 172 -22.28 -60.62 3.80
N PRO A 173 -23.28 -61.10 3.03
CA PRO A 173 -23.61 -60.88 1.60
C PRO A 173 -25.11 -60.63 1.31
N THR A 174 -25.44 -60.43 0.02
CA THR A 174 -26.64 -60.94 -0.72
C THR A 174 -27.93 -60.12 -0.71
N THR A 175 -28.44 -59.67 -1.85
CA THR A 175 -29.52 -60.17 -2.73
C THR A 175 -30.23 -59.02 -3.45
N ALA A 176 -30.10 -59.05 -4.77
CA ALA A 176 -31.08 -58.89 -5.85
C ALA A 176 -32.16 -57.77 -5.82
N ALA A 177 -32.27 -56.99 -6.83
CA ALA A 177 -33.26 -57.06 -7.92
C ALA A 177 -33.32 -55.67 -8.65
N ALA A 178 -33.20 -55.77 -9.96
CA ALA A 178 -33.52 -54.70 -10.92
C ALA A 178 -34.98 -54.92 -11.45
N PRO A 179 -35.35 -54.19 -12.53
CA PRO A 179 -35.93 -52.85 -12.65
C PRO A 179 -37.43 -52.98 -13.06
N PRO A 180 -38.13 -52.20 -13.89
CA PRO A 180 -37.87 -51.09 -14.80
C PRO A 180 -38.98 -50.01 -14.87
N GLY A 181 -38.81 -49.05 -15.82
CA GLY A 181 -39.97 -48.38 -16.45
C GLY A 181 -39.92 -46.89 -16.44
N SER A 182 -39.48 -46.22 -17.47
CA SER A 182 -40.07 -45.73 -18.72
C SER A 182 -41.12 -44.61 -18.62
N ARG A 183 -40.93 -43.67 -19.53
CA ARG A 183 -41.83 -42.71 -20.21
C ARG A 183 -41.89 -41.31 -19.60
N SER A 184 -41.44 -40.35 -20.35
CA SER A 184 -42.06 -39.63 -21.49
C SER A 184 -42.92 -38.46 -21.05
N GLY A 185 -42.67 -37.35 -21.63
CA GLY A 185 -43.71 -36.42 -22.06
C GLY A 185 -43.60 -34.99 -21.57
N GLN A 186 -43.36 -34.26 -22.44
CA GLN A 186 -43.70 -32.97 -23.04
C GLN A 186 -42.77 -31.83 -22.70
#